data_d6298075d2bbd06ed116b152f9eab02c
#
_entry.id   d6298075d2bbd06ed116b152f9eab02c
#
_cell.length_a   1.000
_cell.length_b   1.000
_cell.length_c   1.000
_cell.angle_alpha   90.00
_cell.angle_beta   90.00
_cell.angle_gamma   90.00
#
_symmetry.space_group_name_H-M   'P 1'
#
loop_
_entity.id
_entity.type
_entity.pdbx_description
1 polymer ?
#
loop_
_entity_poly.entity_id
_entity_poly.type
_entity_poly.pdbx_seq_one_letter_code
_entity_poly.pdbx_strand_id
1 'polypeptide(L)'
;MRHLLSLLRSGKGLRYAPVVYADSAEFALRVVLRGLPSGPIDVSGDHCPVSMRPFVLGVRLAAKNVDQGALAPCPWLEIYPPNSETTPLARLALKSVGMLPMNQGALYLFEVARTMNRCLPRPTLWLRYLLAWQNARTAARRGDALRMSARDLRALNAYYIVARPVFLVGVGHDKREDLFPMDLVGALSSGEYLLALRATSPGVALIEASKRIAMSSAPAELLEAVYALGNRHRQPTLDLNKLTVPISSSPLFGLPVLDQAGLVRELSVERVERIGSHVLFMARIEHEAGLSGRQLAHMSGTYIEWLRRSQRGCEVLAPL
;
A
#
# COMPACT_ATOMS: atom_id res chain seq x y z
N MET A 1 -30.09 11.25 4.11
CA MET A 1 -29.69 12.41 4.90
C MET A 1 -29.04 12.05 6.24
N ARG A 2 -29.60 11.15 7.08
CA ARG A 2 -28.98 10.72 8.35
C ARG A 2 -27.59 10.06 8.18
N HIS A 3 -27.38 9.28 7.13
CA HIS A 3 -26.08 8.67 6.81
C HIS A 3 -25.01 9.69 6.40
N LEU A 4 -25.42 10.78 5.73
CA LEU A 4 -24.54 11.88 5.36
C LEU A 4 -24.07 12.64 6.60
N LEU A 5 -24.97 12.85 7.57
CA LEU A 5 -24.68 13.53 8.83
C LEU A 5 -23.78 12.69 9.75
N SER A 6 -23.88 11.36 9.71
CA SER A 6 -22.98 10.49 10.48
C SER A 6 -21.55 10.52 9.92
N LEU A 7 -21.39 10.54 8.60
CA LEU A 7 -20.10 10.71 7.92
C LEU A 7 -19.46 12.08 8.21
N LEU A 8 -20.29 13.13 8.36
CA LEU A 8 -19.83 14.48 8.71
C LEU A 8 -19.46 14.58 10.21
N ARG A 9 -20.15 13.85 11.08
CA ARG A 9 -19.90 13.87 12.53
C ARG A 9 -18.69 13.07 12.96
N SER A 10 -18.35 11.98 12.25
CA SER A 10 -17.22 11.11 12.65
C SER A 10 -15.84 11.76 12.46
N GLY A 11 -15.74 12.92 11.79
CA GLY A 11 -14.46 13.64 11.59
C GLY A 11 -13.36 12.83 10.86
N LYS A 12 -13.62 11.57 10.67
CA LYS A 12 -12.71 10.55 10.13
C LYS A 12 -13.10 10.22 8.69
N GLY A 13 -12.93 11.17 7.78
CA GLY A 13 -13.00 10.90 6.34
C GLY A 13 -11.81 10.05 5.95
N LEU A 14 -11.92 8.78 6.15
CA LEU A 14 -10.90 7.81 5.86
C LEU A 14 -10.62 7.78 4.36
N ARG A 15 -9.37 8.00 4.00
CA ARG A 15 -8.87 7.77 2.64
C ARG A 15 -9.09 6.31 2.28
N TYR A 16 -8.92 5.44 3.24
CA TYR A 16 -9.17 4.00 3.24
C TYR A 16 -9.67 3.57 4.63
N ALA A 17 -10.30 2.41 4.72
CA ALA A 17 -10.73 1.82 5.96
C ALA A 17 -9.93 0.56 6.27
N PRO A 18 -9.67 0.25 7.55
CA PRO A 18 -9.14 -1.03 7.95
C PRO A 18 -10.18 -2.13 7.69
N VAL A 19 -9.73 -3.21 7.13
CA VAL A 19 -10.53 -4.41 6.85
C VAL A 19 -9.73 -5.63 7.25
N VAL A 20 -10.42 -6.74 7.54
CA VAL A 20 -9.78 -8.04 7.62
C VAL A 20 -9.60 -8.56 6.21
N TYR A 21 -8.38 -8.83 5.85
CA TYR A 21 -8.01 -9.45 4.59
C TYR A 21 -7.70 -10.92 4.84
N ALA A 22 -8.43 -11.79 4.20
CA ALA A 22 -8.02 -13.18 4.04
C ALA A 22 -7.47 -13.30 2.61
N ASP A 23 -6.37 -13.98 2.44
CA ASP A 23 -5.79 -14.26 1.14
C ASP A 23 -6.67 -15.31 0.42
N SER A 24 -7.87 -14.89 0.07
CA SER A 24 -8.87 -15.73 -0.56
C SER A 24 -9.22 -15.17 -1.93
N ALA A 25 -9.51 -16.06 -2.85
CA ALA A 25 -9.96 -15.75 -4.21
C ALA A 25 -11.19 -14.82 -4.27
N GLU A 26 -11.92 -14.66 -3.16
CA GLU A 26 -13.11 -13.81 -3.08
C GLU A 26 -12.81 -12.32 -3.29
N PHE A 27 -11.58 -11.87 -3.00
CA PHE A 27 -11.15 -10.48 -3.17
C PHE A 27 -10.12 -10.30 -4.30
N ALA A 28 -9.87 -11.34 -5.08
CA ALA A 28 -8.91 -11.29 -6.17
C ALA A 28 -9.38 -10.32 -7.26
N LEU A 29 -8.91 -9.09 -7.19
CA LEU A 29 -9.10 -8.10 -8.24
C LEU A 29 -8.08 -8.34 -9.34
N ARG A 30 -8.53 -8.26 -10.57
CA ARG A 30 -7.65 -8.31 -11.73
C ARG A 30 -7.15 -6.90 -12.06
N VAL A 31 -5.84 -6.74 -12.17
CA VAL A 31 -5.20 -5.46 -12.50
C VAL A 31 -4.51 -5.60 -13.85
N VAL A 32 -4.92 -4.78 -14.82
CA VAL A 32 -4.46 -4.87 -16.20
C VAL A 32 -3.83 -3.55 -16.64
N LEU A 33 -2.61 -3.63 -17.15
CA LEU A 33 -1.94 -2.51 -17.82
C LEU A 33 -2.30 -2.53 -19.31
N ARG A 34 -2.80 -1.41 -19.82
CA ARG A 34 -3.16 -1.20 -21.22
C ARG A 34 -2.37 -0.07 -21.86
N GLY A 35 -2.35 -0.03 -23.17
CA GLY A 35 -1.62 0.98 -23.94
C GLY A 35 -0.16 0.58 -24.19
N LEU A 36 0.11 -0.71 -24.17
CA LEU A 36 1.37 -1.28 -24.65
C LEU A 36 1.19 -1.80 -26.07
N PRO A 37 2.22 -1.74 -26.93
CA PRO A 37 2.17 -2.31 -28.27
C PRO A 37 1.88 -3.80 -28.27
N SER A 38 2.38 -4.50 -27.28
CA SER A 38 2.12 -5.94 -27.04
C SER A 38 0.69 -6.27 -26.63
N GLY A 39 -0.17 -5.26 -26.45
CA GLY A 39 -1.53 -5.43 -25.95
C GLY A 39 -1.65 -5.33 -24.43
N PRO A 40 -2.81 -5.71 -23.89
CA PRO A 40 -3.06 -5.69 -22.45
C PRO A 40 -2.24 -6.74 -21.71
N ILE A 41 -1.64 -6.34 -20.57
CA ILE A 41 -0.87 -7.24 -19.71
C ILE A 41 -1.52 -7.30 -18.32
N ASP A 42 -1.74 -8.51 -17.81
CA ASP A 42 -2.13 -8.73 -16.43
C ASP A 42 -0.92 -8.47 -15.51
N VAL A 43 -1.10 -7.53 -14.58
CA VAL A 43 -0.06 -7.10 -13.64
C VAL A 43 -0.55 -7.24 -12.18
N SER A 44 -1.53 -8.10 -11.93
CA SER A 44 -2.15 -8.26 -10.60
C SER A 44 -1.14 -8.58 -9.49
N GLY A 45 -0.08 -9.33 -9.80
CA GLY A 45 1.02 -9.64 -8.89
C GLY A 45 2.28 -8.79 -9.07
N ASP A 46 2.23 -7.73 -9.87
CA ASP A 46 3.42 -7.00 -10.34
C ASP A 46 3.28 -5.48 -10.22
N HIS A 47 2.55 -5.00 -9.22
CA HIS A 47 2.39 -3.57 -8.99
C HIS A 47 2.42 -3.20 -7.50
N CYS A 48 2.98 -2.04 -7.18
CA CYS A 48 3.04 -1.52 -5.82
C CYS A 48 3.05 0.02 -5.83
N PRO A 49 2.41 0.71 -4.87
CA PRO A 49 2.60 2.15 -4.71
C PRO A 49 3.98 2.40 -4.11
N VAL A 50 4.76 3.26 -4.77
CA VAL A 50 6.15 3.56 -4.38
C VAL A 50 6.35 4.99 -3.88
N SER A 51 5.36 5.85 -4.06
CA SER A 51 5.33 7.20 -3.48
C SER A 51 3.91 7.71 -3.34
N MET A 52 3.67 8.50 -2.31
CA MET A 52 2.39 9.17 -2.05
C MET A 52 2.34 10.61 -2.56
N ARG A 53 3.49 11.25 -2.78
CA ARG A 53 3.59 12.65 -3.25
C ARG A 53 4.82 12.85 -4.11
N PRO A 54 4.64 12.95 -5.45
CA PRO A 54 3.42 12.61 -6.19
C PRO A 54 3.02 11.16 -5.97
N PHE A 55 1.77 10.81 -6.28
CA PHE A 55 1.35 9.40 -6.20
C PHE A 55 1.94 8.65 -7.40
N VAL A 56 2.90 7.77 -7.10
CA VAL A 56 3.64 6.98 -8.09
C VAL A 56 3.40 5.50 -7.84
N LEU A 57 3.12 4.78 -8.92
CA LEU A 57 3.03 3.33 -8.96
C LEU A 57 4.29 2.75 -9.60
N GLY A 58 4.85 1.73 -9.00
CA GLY A 58 5.79 0.83 -9.64
C GLY A 58 5.02 -0.32 -10.26
N VAL A 59 5.28 -0.61 -11.53
CA VAL A 59 4.72 -1.77 -12.24
C VAL A 59 5.88 -2.53 -12.86
N ARG A 60 6.06 -3.78 -12.49
CA ARG A 60 7.08 -4.64 -13.06
C ARG A 60 6.59 -5.20 -14.40
N LEU A 61 7.44 -5.09 -15.39
CA LEU A 61 7.23 -5.73 -16.68
C LEU A 61 8.41 -6.65 -17.01
N ALA A 62 8.11 -7.88 -17.40
CA ALA A 62 9.13 -8.82 -17.85
C ALA A 62 9.76 -8.35 -19.16
N ALA A 63 11.04 -8.69 -19.39
CA ALA A 63 11.80 -8.25 -20.55
C ALA A 63 11.09 -8.53 -21.89
N LYS A 64 10.41 -9.66 -22.00
CA LYS A 64 9.63 -10.05 -23.20
C LYS A 64 8.44 -9.11 -23.53
N ASN A 65 8.01 -8.32 -22.56
CA ASN A 65 6.84 -7.43 -22.68
C ASN A 65 7.23 -5.99 -23.00
N VAL A 66 8.51 -5.73 -23.11
CA VAL A 66 9.05 -4.37 -23.29
C VAL A 66 9.95 -4.33 -24.49
N ASP A 67 9.39 -4.00 -25.66
CA ASP A 67 10.20 -3.37 -26.69
C ASP A 67 10.62 -1.98 -26.18
N GLN A 68 11.93 -1.80 -26.00
CA GLN A 68 12.53 -0.60 -25.40
C GLN A 68 12.25 0.67 -26.24
N GLY A 69 11.07 1.17 -26.23
CA GLY A 69 10.73 2.39 -26.95
C GLY A 69 9.24 2.68 -27.08
N ALA A 70 8.39 1.77 -26.73
CA ALA A 70 6.99 1.84 -27.13
C ALA A 70 5.99 1.74 -25.97
N LEU A 71 6.22 2.45 -24.85
CA LEU A 71 5.08 2.80 -24.00
C LEU A 71 4.22 3.81 -24.74
N ALA A 72 2.92 3.55 -24.89
CA ALA A 72 1.99 4.58 -25.36
C ALA A 72 2.21 5.86 -24.54
N PRO A 73 1.99 7.04 -25.11
CA PRO A 73 2.16 8.31 -24.38
C PRO A 73 1.39 8.36 -23.07
N CYS A 74 0.36 7.55 -22.91
CA CYS A 74 -0.50 7.52 -21.73
C CYS A 74 -1.09 6.12 -21.52
N PRO A 75 -0.33 5.15 -20.96
CA PRO A 75 -0.88 3.84 -20.61
C PRO A 75 -1.90 3.98 -19.48
N TRP A 76 -2.74 2.93 -19.32
CA TRP A 76 -3.78 2.88 -18.32
C TRP A 76 -3.62 1.65 -17.44
N LEU A 77 -3.77 1.82 -16.12
CA LEU A 77 -3.99 0.72 -15.21
C LEU A 77 -5.49 0.59 -14.95
N GLU A 78 -6.05 -0.57 -15.22
CA GLU A 78 -7.46 -0.88 -15.00
C GLU A 78 -7.62 -1.94 -13.93
N ILE A 79 -8.56 -1.72 -13.00
CA ILE A 79 -8.85 -2.62 -11.88
C ILE A 79 -10.25 -3.19 -12.12
N TYR A 80 -10.34 -4.51 -12.24
CA TYR A 80 -11.58 -5.23 -12.51
C TYR A 80 -12.07 -6.00 -11.29
N PRO A 81 -13.38 -6.10 -11.10
CA PRO A 81 -13.93 -6.98 -10.07
C PRO A 81 -13.70 -8.45 -10.44
N PRO A 82 -13.73 -9.36 -9.45
CA PRO A 82 -13.65 -10.78 -9.71
C PRO A 82 -14.72 -11.21 -10.74
N ASN A 83 -14.32 -12.05 -11.67
CA ASN A 83 -15.21 -12.63 -12.69
C ASN A 83 -15.85 -11.62 -13.68
N SER A 84 -15.27 -10.44 -13.85
CA SER A 84 -15.70 -9.46 -14.85
C SER A 84 -14.50 -8.95 -15.66
N GLU A 85 -14.65 -8.96 -16.98
CA GLU A 85 -13.61 -8.49 -17.91
C GLU A 85 -14.03 -7.23 -18.69
N THR A 86 -15.29 -6.81 -18.53
CA THR A 86 -15.87 -5.78 -19.41
C THR A 86 -15.82 -4.38 -18.82
N THR A 87 -16.08 -4.24 -17.52
CA THR A 87 -16.19 -2.92 -16.90
C THR A 87 -15.27 -2.79 -15.70
N PRO A 88 -14.18 -2.00 -15.78
CA PRO A 88 -13.31 -1.78 -14.66
C PRO A 88 -13.98 -0.93 -13.57
N LEU A 89 -13.70 -1.26 -12.31
CA LEU A 89 -14.06 -0.47 -11.13
C LEU A 89 -13.30 0.84 -11.07
N ALA A 90 -12.03 0.80 -11.48
CA ALA A 90 -11.21 2.00 -11.60
C ALA A 90 -10.31 1.94 -12.83
N ARG A 91 -9.96 3.14 -13.31
CA ARG A 91 -9.00 3.35 -14.39
C ARG A 91 -8.07 4.49 -13.98
N LEU A 92 -6.76 4.25 -14.06
CA LEU A 92 -5.72 5.22 -13.74
C LEU A 92 -4.90 5.49 -15.00
N ALA A 93 -4.94 6.72 -15.51
CA ALA A 93 -4.06 7.15 -16.60
C ALA A 93 -2.67 7.38 -16.03
N LEU A 94 -1.67 6.77 -16.66
CA LEU A 94 -0.31 6.72 -16.18
C LEU A 94 0.59 7.59 -17.06
N LYS A 95 1.53 8.28 -16.42
CA LYS A 95 2.62 9.00 -17.08
C LYS A 95 3.93 8.37 -16.61
N SER A 96 4.71 7.84 -17.51
CA SER A 96 6.04 7.31 -17.18
C SER A 96 6.93 8.44 -16.63
N VAL A 97 7.57 8.17 -15.49
CA VAL A 97 8.51 9.09 -14.84
C VAL A 97 9.88 8.46 -14.61
N GLY A 98 10.05 7.21 -14.97
CA GLY A 98 11.33 6.51 -14.87
C GLY A 98 11.18 5.00 -14.96
N MET A 99 12.33 4.33 -14.93
CA MET A 99 12.44 2.88 -14.95
C MET A 99 13.65 2.47 -14.11
N LEU A 100 13.51 1.40 -13.37
CA LEU A 100 14.58 0.79 -12.58
C LEU A 100 14.82 -0.63 -13.10
N PRO A 101 16.05 -1.00 -13.46
CA PRO A 101 16.36 -2.36 -13.87
C PRO A 101 16.16 -3.32 -12.68
N MET A 102 15.65 -4.52 -12.97
CA MET A 102 15.43 -5.62 -12.05
C MET A 102 16.11 -6.88 -12.58
N ASN A 103 16.25 -7.91 -11.74
CA ASN A 103 16.85 -9.18 -12.16
C ASN A 103 16.08 -9.85 -13.31
N GLN A 104 14.75 -9.67 -13.33
CA GLN A 104 13.89 -10.20 -14.38
C GLN A 104 12.98 -9.10 -14.94
N GLY A 105 13.50 -8.31 -15.89
CA GLY A 105 12.76 -7.21 -16.51
C GLY A 105 13.07 -5.85 -15.90
N ALA A 106 12.06 -5.01 -15.73
CA ALA A 106 12.22 -3.67 -15.18
C ALA A 106 10.98 -3.22 -14.39
N LEU A 107 11.20 -2.42 -13.36
CA LEU A 107 10.16 -1.70 -12.63
C LEU A 107 9.94 -0.34 -13.28
N TYR A 108 8.83 -0.18 -13.97
CA TYR A 108 8.41 1.09 -14.53
C TYR A 108 7.72 1.93 -13.47
N LEU A 109 8.13 3.20 -13.38
CA LEU A 109 7.59 4.17 -12.44
C LEU A 109 6.60 5.06 -13.16
N PHE A 110 5.36 5.07 -12.66
CA PHE A 110 4.27 5.83 -13.26
C PHE A 110 3.64 6.80 -12.28
N GLU A 111 3.65 8.08 -12.59
CA GLU A 111 2.80 9.06 -11.93
C GLU A 111 1.36 8.93 -12.44
N VAL A 112 0.39 8.95 -11.53
CA VAL A 112 -1.02 8.90 -11.92
C VAL A 112 -1.52 10.29 -12.31
N ALA A 113 -1.78 10.49 -13.61
CA ALA A 113 -2.20 11.76 -14.18
C ALA A 113 -3.70 12.01 -14.01
N ARG A 114 -4.53 10.98 -14.24
CA ARG A 114 -5.99 11.04 -14.13
C ARG A 114 -6.52 9.75 -13.51
N THR A 115 -7.66 9.86 -12.84
CA THR A 115 -8.35 8.71 -12.24
C THR A 115 -9.84 8.73 -12.59
N MET A 116 -10.36 7.54 -12.85
CA MET A 116 -11.79 7.27 -12.94
C MET A 116 -12.10 6.16 -11.91
N ASN A 117 -13.06 6.41 -11.04
CA ASN A 117 -13.57 5.43 -10.09
C ASN A 117 -15.07 5.25 -10.39
N ARG A 118 -15.52 4.00 -10.50
CA ARG A 118 -16.90 3.61 -10.82
C ARG A 118 -17.60 2.87 -9.69
N CYS A 119 -16.96 2.75 -8.54
CA CYS A 119 -17.56 2.08 -7.38
C CYS A 119 -18.84 2.77 -6.88
N LEU A 120 -18.92 4.10 -7.08
CA LEU A 120 -20.07 4.89 -6.63
C LEU A 120 -20.53 5.86 -7.72
N PRO A 121 -21.80 6.33 -7.67
CA PRO A 121 -22.29 7.41 -8.52
C PRO A 121 -21.46 8.68 -8.37
N ARG A 122 -21.26 9.42 -9.48
CA ARG A 122 -20.43 10.62 -9.54
C ARG A 122 -20.67 11.64 -8.42
N PRO A 123 -21.92 12.02 -8.07
CA PRO A 123 -22.17 13.00 -7.00
C PRO A 123 -21.65 12.52 -5.64
N THR A 124 -21.86 11.24 -5.33
CA THR A 124 -21.39 10.63 -4.08
C THR A 124 -19.86 10.58 -4.01
N LEU A 125 -19.20 10.21 -5.12
CA LEU A 125 -17.75 10.25 -5.23
C LEU A 125 -17.18 11.63 -5.03
N TRP A 126 -17.77 12.64 -5.68
CA TRP A 126 -17.33 14.03 -5.55
C TRP A 126 -17.40 14.51 -4.10
N LEU A 127 -18.50 14.25 -3.41
CA LEU A 127 -18.67 14.59 -1.99
C LEU A 127 -17.61 13.88 -1.12
N ARG A 128 -17.39 12.58 -1.33
CA ARG A 128 -16.37 11.82 -0.58
C ARG A 128 -14.97 12.37 -0.83
N TYR A 129 -14.63 12.73 -2.05
CA TYR A 129 -13.32 13.33 -2.35
C TYR A 129 -13.14 14.71 -1.71
N LEU A 130 -14.19 15.52 -1.66
CA LEU A 130 -14.15 16.80 -0.97
C LEU A 130 -13.88 16.62 0.52
N LEU A 131 -14.62 15.72 1.17
CA LEU A 131 -14.42 15.39 2.59
C LEU A 131 -13.02 14.82 2.86
N ALA A 132 -12.56 13.86 2.04
CA ALA A 132 -11.22 13.30 2.16
C ALA A 132 -10.13 14.37 2.02
N TRP A 133 -10.31 15.32 1.10
CA TRP A 133 -9.38 16.43 0.91
C TRP A 133 -9.36 17.40 2.09
N GLN A 134 -10.54 17.77 2.64
CA GLN A 134 -10.63 18.62 3.82
C GLN A 134 -9.94 17.97 5.02
N ASN A 135 -10.21 16.69 5.28
CA ASN A 135 -9.59 15.95 6.38
C ASN A 135 -8.08 15.80 6.19
N ALA A 136 -7.62 15.53 4.97
CA ALA A 136 -6.20 15.47 4.66
C ALA A 136 -5.49 16.82 4.92
N ARG A 137 -6.14 17.94 4.61
CA ARG A 137 -5.59 19.27 4.94
C ARG A 137 -5.53 19.52 6.43
N THR A 138 -6.55 19.12 7.17
CA THR A 138 -6.59 19.28 8.62
C THR A 138 -5.50 18.44 9.30
N ALA A 139 -5.38 17.16 8.93
CA ALA A 139 -4.33 16.27 9.43
C ALA A 139 -2.91 16.78 9.06
N ALA A 140 -2.73 17.29 7.83
CA ALA A 140 -1.46 17.87 7.41
C ALA A 140 -1.08 19.15 8.17
N ARG A 141 -2.06 19.97 8.56
CA ARG A 141 -1.82 21.17 9.40
C ARG A 141 -1.38 20.80 10.81
N ARG A 142 -1.91 19.72 11.37
CA ARG A 142 -1.49 19.18 12.67
C ARG A 142 -0.15 18.46 12.59
N GLY A 143 0.36 18.30 11.38
CA GLY A 143 1.59 17.56 11.15
C GLY A 143 1.42 16.04 11.14
N ASP A 144 0.23 15.51 11.30
CA ASP A 144 -0.05 14.08 11.45
C ASP A 144 -0.02 13.31 10.11
N ALA A 145 -0.08 14.00 8.97
CA ALA A 145 -0.14 13.38 7.66
C ALA A 145 0.67 14.13 6.60
N LEU A 146 1.05 13.40 5.56
CA LEU A 146 1.64 13.98 4.36
C LEU A 146 0.60 14.85 3.63
N ARG A 147 0.95 16.10 3.31
CA ARG A 147 0.08 16.98 2.52
C ARG A 147 0.04 16.50 1.07
N MET A 148 -1.06 15.87 0.70
CA MET A 148 -1.31 15.38 -0.66
C MET A 148 -2.12 16.38 -1.49
N SER A 149 -1.91 16.39 -2.81
CA SER A 149 -2.78 17.11 -3.74
C SER A 149 -4.14 16.41 -3.88
N ALA A 150 -5.16 17.14 -4.37
CA ALA A 150 -6.47 16.53 -4.65
C ALA A 150 -6.39 15.43 -5.73
N ARG A 151 -5.41 15.55 -6.66
CA ARG A 151 -5.13 14.53 -7.67
C ARG A 151 -4.57 13.27 -7.02
N ASP A 152 -3.55 13.40 -6.18
CA ASP A 152 -2.92 12.26 -5.50
C ASP A 152 -3.90 11.54 -4.57
N LEU A 153 -4.77 12.30 -3.88
CA LEU A 153 -5.83 11.72 -3.04
C LEU A 153 -6.84 10.89 -3.85
N ARG A 154 -7.21 11.37 -5.05
CA ARG A 154 -8.10 10.61 -5.94
C ARG A 154 -7.41 9.38 -6.47
N ALA A 155 -6.13 9.48 -6.84
CA ALA A 155 -5.31 8.36 -7.28
C ALA A 155 -5.21 7.28 -6.20
N LEU A 156 -4.88 7.68 -4.97
CA LEU A 156 -4.83 6.80 -3.82
C LEU A 156 -6.16 6.07 -3.60
N ASN A 157 -7.28 6.81 -3.55
CA ASN A 157 -8.60 6.20 -3.36
C ASN A 157 -8.97 5.18 -4.45
N ALA A 158 -8.63 5.47 -5.70
CA ALA A 158 -8.90 4.57 -6.81
C ALA A 158 -7.99 3.33 -6.77
N TYR A 159 -6.73 3.49 -6.38
CA TYR A 159 -5.78 2.38 -6.30
C TYR A 159 -6.05 1.47 -5.09
N TYR A 160 -6.45 2.01 -3.93
CA TYR A 160 -6.78 1.22 -2.75
C TYR A 160 -8.10 0.44 -2.86
N ILE A 161 -8.73 0.40 -4.05
CA ILE A 161 -9.69 -0.66 -4.40
C ILE A 161 -9.02 -2.02 -4.26
N VAL A 162 -7.75 -2.13 -4.67
CA VAL A 162 -6.90 -3.28 -4.34
C VAL A 162 -6.55 -3.21 -2.85
N ALA A 163 -6.93 -4.23 -2.10
CA ALA A 163 -6.60 -4.32 -0.68
C ALA A 163 -5.07 -4.30 -0.48
N ARG A 164 -4.62 -3.51 0.49
CA ARG A 164 -3.20 -3.39 0.84
C ARG A 164 -2.94 -3.98 2.22
N PRO A 165 -2.35 -5.17 2.32
CA PRO A 165 -2.00 -5.77 3.59
C PRO A 165 -1.15 -4.83 4.43
N VAL A 166 -1.43 -4.76 5.73
CA VAL A 166 -0.63 -4.01 6.69
C VAL A 166 0.34 -4.97 7.35
N PHE A 167 1.62 -4.67 7.20
CA PHE A 167 2.69 -5.37 7.92
C PHE A 167 3.27 -4.48 9.00
N LEU A 168 3.70 -5.07 10.09
CA LEU A 168 4.64 -4.42 11.00
C LEU A 168 6.05 -4.72 10.51
N VAL A 169 6.79 -3.64 10.29
CA VAL A 169 8.15 -3.66 9.74
C VAL A 169 9.12 -3.38 10.86
N GLY A 170 9.90 -4.38 11.22
CA GLY A 170 10.98 -4.31 12.19
C GLY A 170 12.32 -4.04 11.50
N VAL A 171 13.05 -3.08 12.01
CA VAL A 171 14.36 -2.66 11.51
C VAL A 171 15.29 -2.40 12.67
N GLY A 172 16.59 -2.55 12.45
CA GLY A 172 17.58 -2.30 13.52
C GLY A 172 18.99 -2.13 12.99
N HIS A 173 19.78 -1.32 13.71
CA HIS A 173 21.22 -1.14 13.50
C HIS A 173 21.84 -0.55 14.76
N ASP A 174 23.01 -1.04 15.20
CA ASP A 174 23.79 -0.53 16.32
C ASP A 174 22.96 -0.29 17.60
N LYS A 175 22.24 -1.31 18.08
CA LYS A 175 21.38 -1.27 19.28
C LYS A 175 20.18 -0.30 19.16
N ARG A 176 19.92 0.26 18.00
CA ARG A 176 18.70 1.02 17.71
C ARG A 176 17.76 0.14 16.92
N GLU A 177 16.55 0.03 17.40
CA GLU A 177 15.50 -0.75 16.75
C GLU A 177 14.25 0.11 16.60
N ASP A 178 13.47 -0.19 15.58
CA ASP A 178 12.19 0.43 15.35
C ASP A 178 11.20 -0.60 14.80
N LEU A 179 9.92 -0.41 15.10
CA LEU A 179 8.82 -1.25 14.62
C LEU A 179 7.64 -0.35 14.26
N PHE A 180 7.23 -0.38 12.99
CA PHE A 180 6.19 0.50 12.49
C PHE A 180 5.27 -0.20 11.47
N PRO A 181 3.98 0.17 11.40
CA PRO A 181 3.07 -0.37 10.40
C PRO A 181 3.30 0.24 9.03
N MET A 182 3.20 -0.60 7.99
CA MET A 182 3.36 -0.20 6.60
C MET A 182 2.39 -0.97 5.69
N ASP A 183 1.81 -0.27 4.72
CA ASP A 183 0.94 -0.81 3.67
C ASP A 183 1.45 -0.50 2.24
N LEU A 184 2.52 0.30 2.11
CA LEU A 184 3.22 0.51 0.85
C LEU A 184 4.25 -0.59 0.64
N VAL A 185 3.77 -1.81 0.62
CA VAL A 185 4.58 -3.01 0.43
C VAL A 185 3.94 -3.89 -0.64
N GLY A 186 4.74 -4.64 -1.35
CA GLY A 186 4.25 -5.58 -2.34
C GLY A 186 5.30 -6.60 -2.76
N ALA A 187 4.91 -7.87 -2.75
CA ALA A 187 5.64 -8.92 -3.44
C ALA A 187 5.44 -8.76 -4.93
N LEU A 188 6.46 -9.03 -5.71
CA LEU A 188 6.40 -9.15 -7.15
C LEU A 188 6.48 -10.61 -7.57
N SER A 189 5.90 -10.95 -8.71
CA SER A 189 5.90 -12.33 -9.22
C SER A 189 7.31 -12.87 -9.51
N SER A 190 8.32 -11.99 -9.55
CA SER A 190 9.74 -12.34 -9.66
C SER A 190 10.38 -12.81 -8.34
N GLY A 191 9.66 -12.78 -7.22
CA GLY A 191 10.20 -13.07 -5.89
C GLY A 191 10.87 -11.88 -5.20
N GLU A 192 10.97 -10.73 -5.86
CA GLU A 192 11.44 -9.49 -5.28
C GLU A 192 10.33 -8.80 -4.48
N TYR A 193 10.73 -7.97 -3.53
CA TYR A 193 9.81 -7.24 -2.65
C TYR A 193 10.05 -5.72 -2.76
N LEU A 194 8.98 -4.96 -2.83
CA LEU A 194 9.02 -3.50 -2.83
C LEU A 194 8.49 -2.97 -1.50
N LEU A 195 9.22 -2.05 -0.88
CA LEU A 195 8.80 -1.33 0.31
C LEU A 195 9.06 0.16 0.10
N ALA A 196 8.06 1.00 0.32
CA ALA A 196 8.22 2.45 0.18
C ALA A 196 7.95 3.15 1.51
N LEU A 197 8.99 3.68 2.14
CA LEU A 197 8.95 4.36 3.43
C LEU A 197 9.10 5.88 3.23
N ARG A 198 8.40 6.69 4.03
CA ARG A 198 8.59 8.14 3.97
C ARG A 198 10.06 8.51 4.15
N ALA A 199 10.57 9.39 3.30
CA ALA A 199 11.98 9.82 3.35
C ALA A 199 12.39 10.47 4.68
N THR A 200 11.41 10.96 5.45
CA THR A 200 11.63 11.56 6.78
C THR A 200 11.48 10.56 7.94
N SER A 201 11.19 9.29 7.65
CA SER A 201 11.08 8.26 8.70
C SER A 201 12.45 7.90 9.24
N PRO A 202 12.62 7.80 10.59
CA PRO A 202 13.86 7.31 11.21
C PRO A 202 14.28 5.92 10.72
N GLY A 203 13.31 5.06 10.40
CA GLY A 203 13.55 3.71 9.88
C GLY A 203 14.33 3.68 8.56
N VAL A 204 14.29 4.78 7.75
CA VAL A 204 15.08 4.86 6.51
C VAL A 204 16.58 4.70 6.79
N ALA A 205 17.10 5.46 7.75
CA ALA A 205 18.52 5.40 8.08
C ALA A 205 18.93 4.02 8.63
N LEU A 206 18.07 3.37 9.42
CA LEU A 206 18.32 2.03 9.96
C LEU A 206 18.37 0.99 8.83
N ILE A 207 17.45 1.07 7.86
CA ILE A 207 17.44 0.17 6.70
C ILE A 207 18.64 0.43 5.78
N GLU A 208 18.98 1.70 5.52
CA GLU A 208 20.12 2.05 4.68
C GLU A 208 21.45 1.54 5.28
N ALA A 209 21.57 1.53 6.60
CA ALA A 209 22.75 1.05 7.31
C ALA A 209 22.81 -0.48 7.41
N SER A 210 21.74 -1.14 7.84
CA SER A 210 21.73 -2.60 8.06
C SER A 210 21.50 -3.40 6.79
N LYS A 211 20.80 -2.86 5.78
CA LYS A 211 20.28 -3.56 4.60
C LYS A 211 19.35 -4.73 4.93
N ARG A 212 18.76 -4.74 6.11
CA ARG A 212 17.93 -5.82 6.64
C ARG A 212 16.58 -5.30 7.11
N ILE A 213 15.55 -6.08 6.83
CA ILE A 213 14.17 -5.78 7.21
C ILE A 213 13.51 -7.07 7.67
N ALA A 214 12.76 -7.05 8.77
CA ALA A 214 11.84 -8.11 9.13
C ALA A 214 10.42 -7.58 9.03
N MET A 215 9.52 -8.36 8.45
CA MET A 215 8.11 -8.01 8.31
C MET A 215 7.24 -9.07 8.95
N SER A 216 6.29 -8.66 9.76
CA SER A 216 5.29 -9.53 10.36
C SER A 216 3.88 -9.12 9.95
N SER A 217 3.03 -10.10 9.62
CA SER A 217 1.61 -9.85 9.36
C SER A 217 0.92 -9.32 10.62
N ALA A 218 0.05 -8.34 10.47
CA ALA A 218 -0.67 -7.75 11.58
C ALA A 218 -2.04 -8.42 11.73
N PRO A 219 -2.30 -9.21 12.80
CA PRO A 219 -3.63 -9.75 13.06
C PRO A 219 -4.65 -8.64 13.31
N ALA A 220 -5.90 -8.90 12.97
CA ALA A 220 -6.97 -7.90 13.07
C ALA A 220 -7.23 -7.46 14.52
N GLU A 221 -7.02 -8.36 15.46
CA GLU A 221 -7.19 -8.16 16.90
C GLU A 221 -6.24 -7.10 17.47
N LEU A 222 -5.11 -6.86 16.80
CA LEU A 222 -4.12 -5.85 17.17
C LEU A 222 -4.34 -4.48 16.49
N LEU A 223 -5.51 -4.24 15.89
CA LEU A 223 -5.83 -3.01 15.16
C LEU A 223 -5.43 -1.74 15.93
N GLU A 224 -5.87 -1.59 17.18
CA GLU A 224 -5.60 -0.39 17.98
C GLU A 224 -4.11 -0.19 18.25
N ALA A 225 -3.41 -1.26 18.58
CA ALA A 225 -1.98 -1.22 18.84
C ALA A 225 -1.18 -0.88 17.57
N VAL A 226 -1.55 -1.47 16.42
CA VAL A 226 -0.95 -1.18 15.11
C VAL A 226 -1.11 0.29 14.75
N TYR A 227 -2.31 0.87 14.95
CA TYR A 227 -2.54 2.28 14.68
C TYR A 227 -1.85 3.21 15.69
N ALA A 228 -1.75 2.80 16.95
CA ALA A 228 -0.98 3.54 17.94
C ALA A 228 0.51 3.63 17.57
N LEU A 229 1.09 2.53 17.04
CA LEU A 229 2.44 2.52 16.47
C LEU A 229 2.55 3.45 15.27
N GLY A 230 1.58 3.43 14.35
CA GLY A 230 1.55 4.30 13.18
C GLY A 230 1.56 5.80 13.52
N ASN A 231 0.99 6.20 14.66
CA ASN A 231 1.00 7.59 15.11
C ASN A 231 2.37 8.03 15.65
N ARG A 232 3.28 7.10 15.93
CA ARG A 232 4.62 7.37 16.48
C ARG A 232 5.72 7.53 15.42
N HIS A 233 5.40 7.50 14.15
CA HIS A 233 6.35 7.50 13.02
C HIS A 233 7.35 8.68 12.96
N ARG A 234 7.32 9.60 13.92
CA ARG A 234 8.24 10.74 14.07
C ARG A 234 9.18 10.62 15.26
N GLN A 235 8.95 9.65 16.12
CA GLN A 235 9.83 9.45 17.28
C GLN A 235 11.12 8.77 16.81
N PRO A 236 12.29 9.25 17.25
CA PRO A 236 13.59 8.80 16.71
C PRO A 236 13.93 7.34 17.07
N THR A 237 13.34 6.80 18.10
CA THR A 237 13.51 5.40 18.52
C THR A 237 12.28 4.97 19.31
N LEU A 238 11.86 3.75 19.12
CA LEU A 238 10.80 3.13 19.87
C LEU A 238 11.43 2.34 21.02
N ASP A 239 10.98 2.59 22.24
CA ASP A 239 11.28 1.70 23.36
C ASP A 239 10.38 0.47 23.25
N LEU A 240 10.90 -0.61 22.69
CA LEU A 240 10.15 -1.85 22.42
C LEU A 240 9.57 -2.46 23.71
N ASN A 241 10.21 -2.24 24.86
CA ASN A 241 9.72 -2.73 26.17
C ASN A 241 8.45 -2.02 26.65
N LYS A 242 8.11 -0.87 26.06
CA LYS A 242 6.89 -0.10 26.38
C LYS A 242 5.73 -0.38 25.42
N LEU A 243 5.89 -1.36 24.54
CA LEU A 243 4.81 -1.74 23.62
C LEU A 243 3.81 -2.62 24.34
N THR A 244 2.56 -2.42 23.99
CA THR A 244 1.43 -3.24 24.52
C THR A 244 1.24 -4.55 23.74
N VAL A 245 2.08 -4.80 22.72
CA VAL A 245 2.04 -6.02 21.91
C VAL A 245 3.26 -6.89 22.18
N PRO A 246 3.11 -8.21 22.28
CA PRO A 246 4.24 -9.13 22.41
C PRO A 246 5.12 -9.07 21.17
N ILE A 247 6.43 -8.92 21.41
CA ILE A 247 7.45 -8.84 20.36
C ILE A 247 8.48 -9.92 20.60
N SER A 248 8.89 -10.58 19.53
CA SER A 248 9.99 -11.53 19.50
C SER A 248 11.07 -11.08 18.50
N SER A 249 12.17 -11.78 18.48
CA SER A 249 13.24 -11.58 17.49
C SER A 249 12.98 -12.46 16.27
N SER A 250 13.16 -11.91 15.08
CA SER A 250 13.05 -12.66 13.84
C SER A 250 14.13 -13.75 13.73
N PRO A 251 13.83 -14.91 13.11
CA PRO A 251 14.71 -16.09 13.16
C PRO A 251 16.10 -15.89 12.58
N LEU A 252 16.23 -15.16 11.46
CA LEU A 252 17.50 -15.04 10.74
C LEU A 252 18.25 -13.75 11.13
N PHE A 253 17.57 -12.62 11.24
CA PHE A 253 18.21 -11.32 11.46
C PHE A 253 18.14 -10.82 12.90
N GLY A 254 17.33 -11.46 13.76
CA GLY A 254 17.13 -11.01 15.14
C GLY A 254 16.37 -9.69 15.26
N LEU A 255 15.71 -9.22 14.21
CA LEU A 255 14.96 -7.97 14.20
C LEU A 255 13.61 -8.11 14.89
N PRO A 256 13.02 -7.00 15.42
CA PRO A 256 11.75 -7.07 16.11
C PRO A 256 10.59 -7.45 15.18
N VAL A 257 9.81 -8.44 15.58
CA VAL A 257 8.60 -8.90 14.89
C VAL A 257 7.49 -9.17 15.92
N LEU A 258 6.24 -9.22 15.48
CA LEU A 258 5.13 -9.65 16.33
C LEU A 258 5.26 -11.13 16.68
N ASP A 259 5.17 -11.47 17.96
CA ASP A 259 5.20 -12.85 18.44
C ASP A 259 4.03 -13.69 17.90
N GLN A 260 2.88 -13.07 17.71
CA GLN A 260 1.65 -13.71 17.20
C GLN A 260 1.44 -13.51 15.69
N ALA A 261 2.48 -13.18 14.94
CA ALA A 261 2.36 -13.03 13.50
C ALA A 261 2.08 -14.39 12.83
N GLY A 262 1.05 -14.46 11.99
CA GLY A 262 0.80 -15.64 11.15
C GLY A 262 1.89 -15.84 10.10
N LEU A 263 2.54 -14.75 9.66
CA LEU A 263 3.58 -14.76 8.65
C LEU A 263 4.70 -13.79 9.04
N VAL A 264 5.94 -14.26 9.00
CA VAL A 264 7.16 -13.45 9.14
C VAL A 264 8.00 -13.60 7.88
N ARG A 265 8.50 -12.47 7.35
CA ARG A 265 9.45 -12.42 6.23
C ARG A 265 10.67 -11.60 6.61
N GLU A 266 11.83 -12.09 6.25
CA GLU A 266 13.10 -11.41 6.42
C GLU A 266 13.70 -11.11 5.06
N LEU A 267 14.05 -9.84 4.85
CA LEU A 267 14.38 -9.30 3.54
C LEU A 267 15.76 -8.65 3.56
N SER A 268 16.59 -8.98 2.57
CA SER A 268 17.83 -8.26 2.26
C SER A 268 17.58 -7.18 1.23
N VAL A 269 17.93 -5.94 1.55
CA VAL A 269 17.78 -4.79 0.64
C VAL A 269 18.92 -4.77 -0.36
N GLU A 270 18.58 -4.92 -1.63
CA GLU A 270 19.52 -4.92 -2.74
C GLU A 270 19.70 -3.53 -3.35
N ARG A 271 18.61 -2.74 -3.37
CA ARG A 271 18.61 -1.41 -3.99
C ARG A 271 17.76 -0.42 -3.22
N VAL A 272 18.20 0.83 -3.23
CA VAL A 272 17.51 1.96 -2.57
C VAL A 272 17.38 3.11 -3.56
N GLU A 273 16.16 3.62 -3.72
CA GLU A 273 15.87 4.73 -4.64
C GLU A 273 14.99 5.78 -3.97
N ARG A 274 15.24 7.07 -4.26
CA ARG A 274 14.40 8.16 -3.75
C ARG A 274 13.35 8.54 -4.78
N ILE A 275 12.08 8.34 -4.45
CA ILE A 275 10.95 8.60 -5.36
C ILE A 275 9.96 9.53 -4.67
N GLY A 276 9.92 10.78 -5.11
CA GLY A 276 9.03 11.78 -4.52
C GLY A 276 9.23 11.93 -3.01
N SER A 277 8.17 11.70 -2.23
CA SER A 277 8.19 11.81 -0.76
C SER A 277 8.66 10.54 -0.05
N HIS A 278 9.06 9.50 -0.77
CA HIS A 278 9.41 8.20 -0.21
C HIS A 278 10.79 7.73 -0.67
N VAL A 279 11.34 6.80 0.09
CA VAL A 279 12.48 5.96 -0.27
C VAL A 279 11.93 4.58 -0.58
N LEU A 280 12.17 4.11 -1.78
CA LEU A 280 11.85 2.77 -2.23
C LEU A 280 13.02 1.85 -1.92
N PHE A 281 12.75 0.77 -1.21
CA PHE A 281 13.64 -0.35 -0.99
C PHE A 281 13.19 -1.50 -1.88
N MET A 282 14.09 -2.00 -2.70
CA MET A 282 13.94 -3.22 -3.48
C MET A 282 14.71 -4.30 -2.75
N ALA A 283 14.02 -5.36 -2.37
CA ALA A 283 14.58 -6.38 -1.48
C ALA A 283 14.22 -7.78 -1.95
N ARG A 284 15.00 -8.76 -1.49
CA ARG A 284 14.77 -10.18 -1.72
C ARG A 284 14.41 -10.87 -0.40
N ILE A 285 13.51 -11.85 -0.47
CA ILE A 285 13.17 -12.68 0.67
C ILE A 285 14.34 -13.64 0.95
N GLU A 286 14.91 -13.57 2.14
CA GLU A 286 15.94 -14.51 2.62
C GLU A 286 15.34 -15.63 3.46
N HIS A 287 14.27 -15.31 4.20
CA HIS A 287 13.58 -16.26 5.05
C HIS A 287 12.10 -15.94 5.11
N GLU A 288 11.27 -16.97 5.12
CA GLU A 288 9.84 -16.87 5.32
C GLU A 288 9.37 -17.98 6.27
N ALA A 289 8.61 -17.61 7.30
CA ALA A 289 8.06 -18.54 8.28
C ALA A 289 6.57 -18.25 8.51
N GLY A 290 5.79 -19.31 8.64
CA GLY A 290 4.35 -19.25 8.83
C GLY A 290 3.56 -19.19 7.52
N LEU A 291 2.27 -18.93 7.64
CA LEU A 291 1.35 -18.82 6.51
C LEU A 291 0.60 -17.51 6.56
N SER A 292 0.37 -16.92 5.40
CA SER A 292 -0.53 -15.78 5.26
C SER A 292 -1.95 -16.22 5.64
N GLY A 293 -2.47 -15.63 6.69
CA GLY A 293 -3.81 -15.88 7.21
C GLY A 293 -4.67 -14.62 7.16
N ARG A 294 -5.67 -14.57 8.04
CA ARG A 294 -6.47 -13.35 8.24
C ARG A 294 -5.57 -12.27 8.84
N GLN A 295 -5.41 -11.18 8.12
CA GLN A 295 -4.56 -10.06 8.52
C GLN A 295 -5.24 -8.72 8.28
N LEU A 296 -4.74 -7.69 8.92
CA LEU A 296 -5.17 -6.32 8.73
C LEU A 296 -4.78 -5.84 7.33
N ALA A 297 -5.69 -5.16 6.67
CA ALA A 297 -5.43 -4.49 5.40
C ALA A 297 -6.13 -3.14 5.32
N HIS A 298 -5.67 -2.28 4.41
CA HIS A 298 -6.34 -1.04 4.04
C HIS A 298 -7.06 -1.19 2.71
N MET A 299 -8.30 -0.71 2.64
CA MET A 299 -9.13 -0.75 1.44
C MET A 299 -9.89 0.56 1.27
N SER A 300 -10.11 0.99 0.02
CA SER A 300 -10.88 2.19 -0.28
C SER A 300 -12.31 2.08 0.23
N GLY A 301 -12.77 3.07 0.99
CA GLY A 301 -14.15 3.15 1.47
C GLY A 301 -15.18 3.21 0.34
N THR A 302 -14.77 3.63 -0.87
CA THR A 302 -15.65 3.61 -2.06
C THR A 302 -15.88 2.18 -2.57
N TYR A 303 -14.86 1.33 -2.48
CA TYR A 303 -14.98 -0.07 -2.86
C TYR A 303 -15.74 -0.89 -1.83
N ILE A 304 -15.52 -0.65 -0.53
CA ILE A 304 -16.29 -1.27 0.55
C ILE A 304 -17.79 -1.00 0.37
N GLU A 305 -18.15 0.23 0.03
CA GLU A 305 -19.55 0.59 -0.24
C GLU A 305 -20.09 -0.11 -1.50
N TRP A 306 -19.25 -0.28 -2.53
CA TRP A 306 -19.61 -1.05 -3.73
C TRP A 306 -19.84 -2.52 -3.38
N LEU A 307 -18.97 -3.15 -2.58
CA LEU A 307 -19.15 -4.52 -2.10
C LEU A 307 -20.47 -4.70 -1.37
N ARG A 308 -20.79 -3.79 -0.43
CA ARG A 308 -22.07 -3.81 0.30
C ARG A 308 -23.28 -3.74 -0.63
N ARG A 309 -23.25 -2.85 -1.63
CA ARG A 309 -24.33 -2.72 -2.61
C ARG A 309 -24.45 -3.93 -3.54
N SER A 310 -23.35 -4.59 -3.81
CA SER A 310 -23.28 -5.79 -4.63
C SER A 310 -23.59 -7.06 -3.84
N GLN A 311 -24.02 -6.94 -2.56
CA GLN A 311 -24.27 -8.05 -1.63
C GLN A 311 -23.04 -8.96 -1.41
N ARG A 312 -21.84 -8.44 -1.67
CA ARG A 312 -20.58 -9.10 -1.39
C ARG A 312 -20.10 -8.64 -0.02
N GLY A 313 -19.99 -9.56 0.92
CA GLY A 313 -19.53 -9.25 2.27
C GLY A 313 -18.02 -8.92 2.29
N CYS A 314 -17.64 -7.95 3.10
CA CYS A 314 -16.28 -7.85 3.62
C CYS A 314 -16.37 -7.48 5.11
N GLU A 315 -15.49 -8.03 5.91
CA GLU A 315 -15.38 -7.68 7.32
C GLU A 315 -14.66 -6.35 7.45
N VAL A 316 -15.43 -5.30 7.73
CA VAL A 316 -14.91 -3.95 7.95
C VAL A 316 -14.76 -3.73 9.43
N LEU A 317 -13.54 -3.48 9.87
CA LEU A 317 -13.26 -3.14 11.27
C LEU A 317 -13.79 -1.73 11.56
N ALA A 318 -14.25 -1.52 12.80
CA ALA A 318 -14.75 -0.21 13.19
C ALA A 318 -13.68 0.87 12.96
N PRO A 319 -14.01 2.03 12.41
CA PRO A 319 -13.06 3.14 12.34
C PRO A 319 -12.73 3.58 13.76
N LEU A 320 -11.46 3.67 14.06
CA LEU A 320 -10.91 4.22 15.31
C LEU A 320 -11.17 5.71 15.42
#